data_18ca954520a3cd1863a6a96b67ae2465
#
_entry.id   18ca954520a3cd1863a6a96b67ae2465
#
_cell.length_a   1.000
_cell.length_b   1.000
_cell.length_c   1.000
_cell.angle_alpha   90.00
_cell.angle_beta   90.00
_cell.angle_gamma   90.00
#
_symmetry.space_group_name_H-M   'P 1'
#
loop_
_entity.id
_entity.type
_entity.pdbx_description
1 polymer ?
#
loop_
_entity_poly.entity_id
_entity_poly.type
_entity_poly.pdbx_seq_one_letter_code
_entity_poly.pdbx_strand_id
1 'polypeptide(L)'
;NMKEPLSELYLQEAGERDCGMLFVWANDPVVRCNAFQTAHIPFETHQEWFRKVLEDNTIRQYILYHRQIPVGQIRLNIEKGVGKIDYSIAPDMRGRGFGSNVLELIKEKAENEITGVTKLMGQVKHQNTASIKAFERCGYTRTENEDYITFTLDL
;
A
#
# COMPACT_ATOMS: atom_id res chain seq x y z
N ASN A 1 -25.24 -18.21 1.95
CA ASN A 1 -24.72 -18.01 2.12
C ASN A 1 -24.03 -17.39 1.90
N MET A 2 -23.99 -17.26 1.84
CA MET A 2 -23.26 -16.84 1.79
C MET A 2 -22.48 -16.13 1.65
N LYS A 3 -22.39 -15.70 1.43
CA LYS A 3 -21.51 -15.07 1.42
C LYS A 3 -20.51 -14.63 1.87
N GLU A 4 -20.24 -14.34 1.26
CA GLU A 4 -19.11 -14.20 2.03
C GLU A 4 -18.58 -12.84 2.07
N PRO A 5 -18.54 -12.20 3.22
CA PRO A 5 -17.97 -10.87 3.38
C PRO A 5 -16.51 -10.83 2.95
N LEU A 6 -15.79 -11.90 3.22
CA LEU A 6 -14.41 -11.99 2.84
C LEU A 6 -14.19 -11.83 1.37
N SER A 7 -15.09 -12.34 0.57
CA SER A 7 -14.89 -12.30 -0.86
C SER A 7 -15.11 -10.92 -1.44
N GLU A 8 -15.63 -9.97 -0.66
CA GLU A 8 -15.83 -8.62 -1.17
C GLU A 8 -14.56 -7.79 -1.16
N LEU A 9 -13.75 -7.94 -0.13
CA LEU A 9 -12.58 -7.09 0.03
C LEU A 9 -11.43 -7.94 0.57
N TYR A 10 -10.37 -8.10 -0.21
CA TYR A 10 -9.26 -8.94 0.18
C TYR A 10 -7.96 -8.52 -0.49
N LEU A 11 -6.84 -8.92 0.10
CA LEU A 11 -5.51 -8.75 -0.46
C LEU A 11 -5.05 -10.04 -1.09
N GLN A 12 -4.48 -9.95 -2.29
CA GLN A 12 -3.88 -11.09 -2.96
C GLN A 12 -2.46 -10.72 -3.35
N GLU A 13 -1.53 -11.65 -3.18
CA GLU A 13 -0.14 -11.40 -3.58
C GLU A 13 -0.07 -11.09 -5.07
N ALA A 14 0.71 -10.05 -5.39
CA ALA A 14 0.91 -9.66 -6.78
C ALA A 14 1.79 -10.67 -7.50
N GLY A 15 1.58 -10.78 -8.80
CA GLY A 15 2.37 -11.65 -9.68
C GLY A 15 2.78 -10.90 -10.92
N GLU A 16 3.55 -11.58 -11.80
CA GLU A 16 4.06 -10.96 -13.02
C GLU A 16 2.98 -10.32 -13.87
N ARG A 17 1.80 -10.91 -13.90
CA ARG A 17 0.68 -10.39 -14.70
C ARG A 17 0.19 -9.03 -14.23
N ASP A 18 0.55 -8.62 -13.02
CA ASP A 18 0.09 -7.34 -12.46
C ASP A 18 1.02 -6.18 -12.82
N CYS A 19 2.15 -6.44 -13.47
CA CYS A 19 3.16 -5.45 -13.76
C CYS A 19 2.62 -4.22 -14.50
N GLY A 20 1.86 -4.46 -15.57
CA GLY A 20 1.30 -3.36 -16.38
C GLY A 20 0.33 -2.49 -15.62
N MET A 21 -0.55 -3.10 -14.85
CA MET A 21 -1.53 -2.37 -14.03
C MET A 21 -0.82 -1.53 -12.97
N LEU A 22 0.14 -2.12 -12.29
CA LEU A 22 0.91 -1.40 -11.26
C LEU A 22 1.72 -0.25 -11.87
N PHE A 23 2.22 -0.43 -13.09
CA PHE A 23 2.91 0.63 -13.81
C PHE A 23 1.98 1.82 -14.06
N VAL A 24 0.77 1.55 -14.55
CA VAL A 24 -0.22 2.61 -14.81
C VAL A 24 -0.57 3.32 -13.50
N TRP A 25 -0.83 2.58 -12.44
CA TRP A 25 -1.16 3.17 -11.14
C TRP A 25 -0.01 3.99 -10.56
N ALA A 26 1.23 3.52 -10.71
CA ALA A 26 2.40 4.22 -10.18
C ALA A 26 2.62 5.56 -10.88
N ASN A 27 2.23 5.66 -12.16
CA ASN A 27 2.40 6.89 -12.94
C ASN A 27 1.16 7.78 -12.96
N ASP A 28 0.13 7.42 -12.20
CA ASP A 28 -1.01 8.31 -12.03
C ASP A 28 -0.52 9.66 -11.47
N PRO A 29 -0.96 10.80 -12.01
CA PRO A 29 -0.48 12.12 -11.58
C PRO A 29 -0.59 12.36 -10.08
N VAL A 30 -1.68 11.94 -9.45
CA VAL A 30 -1.86 12.13 -8.01
C VAL A 30 -0.84 11.29 -7.23
N VAL A 31 -0.61 10.04 -7.66
CA VAL A 31 0.37 9.17 -7.03
C VAL A 31 1.77 9.77 -7.15
N ARG A 32 2.14 10.25 -8.36
CA ARG A 32 3.46 10.86 -8.54
C ARG A 32 3.62 12.12 -7.70
N CYS A 33 2.59 12.94 -7.63
CA CYS A 33 2.62 14.15 -6.82
C CYS A 33 2.83 13.86 -5.33
N ASN A 34 2.22 12.81 -4.84
CA ASN A 34 2.30 12.44 -3.42
C ASN A 34 3.50 11.54 -3.09
N ALA A 35 4.26 11.09 -4.09
CA ALA A 35 5.47 10.33 -3.86
C ALA A 35 6.65 11.26 -3.56
N PHE A 36 7.65 10.75 -2.83
CA PHE A 36 8.85 11.55 -2.54
C PHE A 36 9.66 11.80 -3.81
N GLN A 37 9.64 10.87 -4.75
CA GLN A 37 10.22 11.07 -6.08
C GLN A 37 9.06 11.23 -7.06
N THR A 38 8.93 12.41 -7.63
CA THR A 38 7.75 12.77 -8.41
C THR A 38 7.88 12.50 -9.91
N ALA A 39 9.07 12.15 -10.38
CA ALA A 39 9.31 11.93 -11.80
C ALA A 39 8.53 10.74 -12.36
N HIS A 40 8.15 10.84 -13.63
CA HIS A 40 7.54 9.73 -14.36
C HIS A 40 8.49 8.53 -14.34
N ILE A 41 7.94 7.35 -14.15
CA ILE A 41 8.69 6.10 -14.09
C ILE A 41 8.64 5.44 -15.48
N PRO A 42 9.80 5.27 -16.16
CA PRO A 42 9.81 4.56 -17.45
C PRO A 42 9.42 3.09 -17.26
N PHE A 43 8.78 2.52 -18.27
CA PHE A 43 8.30 1.13 -18.16
C PHE A 43 9.42 0.14 -17.88
N GLU A 44 10.54 0.26 -18.55
CA GLU A 44 11.66 -0.67 -18.35
C GLU A 44 12.19 -0.60 -16.92
N THR A 45 12.25 0.60 -16.35
CA THR A 45 12.68 0.80 -14.96
C THR A 45 11.69 0.12 -14.01
N HIS A 46 10.40 0.32 -14.25
CA HIS A 46 9.35 -0.29 -13.43
C HIS A 46 9.39 -1.82 -13.52
N GLN A 47 9.54 -2.35 -14.73
CA GLN A 47 9.56 -3.79 -14.96
C GLN A 47 10.73 -4.45 -14.24
N GLU A 48 11.91 -3.87 -14.33
CA GLU A 48 13.10 -4.39 -13.66
C GLU A 48 12.94 -4.32 -12.14
N TRP A 49 12.44 -3.20 -11.63
CA TRP A 49 12.17 -3.03 -10.21
C TRP A 49 11.15 -4.04 -9.72
N PHE A 50 10.05 -4.23 -10.47
CA PHE A 50 8.99 -5.14 -10.05
C PHE A 50 9.45 -6.59 -10.04
N ARG A 51 10.28 -6.97 -11.00
CA ARG A 51 10.88 -8.31 -11.01
C ARG A 51 11.67 -8.56 -9.72
N LYS A 52 12.45 -7.58 -9.28
CA LYS A 52 13.20 -7.69 -8.03
C LYS A 52 12.27 -7.77 -6.81
N VAL A 53 11.20 -7.00 -6.83
CA VAL A 53 10.19 -7.04 -5.75
C VAL A 53 9.64 -8.46 -5.59
N LEU A 54 9.29 -9.10 -6.70
CA LEU A 54 8.71 -10.44 -6.65
C LEU A 54 9.69 -11.50 -6.15
N GLU A 55 10.98 -11.26 -6.29
CA GLU A 55 12.03 -12.20 -5.86
C GLU A 55 12.52 -11.94 -4.44
N ASP A 56 12.21 -10.79 -3.86
CA ASP A 56 12.74 -10.36 -2.56
C ASP A 56 11.77 -10.74 -1.44
N ASN A 57 12.20 -11.65 -0.56
CA ASN A 57 11.34 -12.12 0.52
C ASN A 57 11.18 -11.13 1.67
N THR A 58 11.89 -9.98 1.62
CA THR A 58 11.68 -8.90 2.60
C THR A 58 10.65 -7.89 2.10
N ILE A 59 10.13 -8.08 0.90
CA ILE A 59 9.12 -7.21 0.32
C ILE A 59 7.85 -8.03 0.07
N ARG A 60 6.71 -7.49 0.49
CA ARG A 60 5.41 -8.11 0.25
C ARG A 60 4.56 -7.13 -0.54
N GLN A 61 4.17 -7.52 -1.75
CA GLN A 61 3.36 -6.68 -2.63
C GLN A 61 2.01 -7.35 -2.83
N TYR A 62 0.94 -6.61 -2.54
CA TYR A 62 -0.44 -7.12 -2.67
C TYR A 62 -1.27 -6.22 -3.55
N ILE A 63 -2.26 -6.81 -4.19
CA ILE A 63 -3.32 -6.10 -4.89
C ILE A 63 -4.57 -6.17 -4.00
N LEU A 64 -5.24 -5.04 -3.83
CA LEU A 64 -6.52 -4.99 -3.12
C LEU A 64 -7.64 -5.21 -4.12
N TYR A 65 -8.47 -6.21 -3.85
CA TYR A 65 -9.64 -6.53 -4.67
C TYR A 65 -10.91 -6.20 -3.92
N HIS A 66 -11.86 -5.65 -4.63
CA HIS A 66 -13.22 -5.45 -4.13
C HIS A 66 -14.17 -6.07 -5.14
N ARG A 67 -14.91 -7.11 -4.72
CA ARG A 67 -15.81 -7.87 -5.61
C ARG A 67 -15.09 -8.32 -6.87
N GLN A 68 -13.87 -8.83 -6.68
CA GLN A 68 -13.03 -9.38 -7.73
C GLN A 68 -12.48 -8.33 -8.72
N ILE A 69 -12.63 -7.04 -8.41
CA ILE A 69 -12.09 -5.95 -9.21
C ILE A 69 -10.88 -5.37 -8.47
N PRO A 70 -9.73 -5.22 -9.13
CA PRO A 70 -8.58 -4.61 -8.48
C PRO A 70 -8.82 -3.11 -8.28
N VAL A 71 -8.68 -2.65 -7.03
CA VAL A 71 -8.99 -1.26 -6.67
C VAL A 71 -7.79 -0.53 -6.05
N GLY A 72 -6.70 -1.22 -5.78
CA GLY A 72 -5.52 -0.59 -5.21
C GLY A 72 -4.40 -1.57 -4.99
N GLN A 73 -3.30 -1.08 -4.43
CA GLN A 73 -2.13 -1.89 -4.12
C GLN A 73 -1.56 -1.48 -2.76
N ILE A 74 -0.85 -2.40 -2.11
CA ILE A 74 -0.09 -2.11 -0.91
C ILE A 74 1.17 -2.95 -0.89
N ARG A 75 2.28 -2.31 -0.52
CA ARG A 75 3.58 -2.96 -0.41
C ARG A 75 4.14 -2.72 0.98
N LEU A 76 4.71 -3.78 1.55
CA LEU A 76 5.51 -3.69 2.77
C LEU A 76 6.96 -3.95 2.43
N ASN A 77 7.83 -3.04 2.83
CA ASN A 77 9.26 -3.26 2.83
C ASN A 77 9.65 -3.53 4.28
N ILE A 78 10.12 -4.74 4.57
CA ILE A 78 10.36 -5.21 5.93
C ILE A 78 11.84 -5.12 6.27
N GLU A 79 12.17 -4.37 7.32
CA GLU A 79 13.54 -4.25 7.79
C GLU A 79 13.53 -4.13 9.31
N LYS A 80 14.28 -5.01 9.98
CA LYS A 80 14.44 -4.98 11.44
C LYS A 80 13.11 -4.90 12.19
N GLY A 81 12.16 -5.72 11.77
CA GLY A 81 10.86 -5.81 12.43
C GLY A 81 9.87 -4.73 12.05
N VAL A 82 10.28 -3.78 11.21
CA VAL A 82 9.39 -2.69 10.76
C VAL A 82 8.93 -2.94 9.33
N GLY A 83 7.61 -2.96 9.12
CA GLY A 83 7.02 -3.01 7.78
C GLY A 83 6.70 -1.61 7.31
N LYS A 84 7.48 -1.09 6.36
CA LYS A 84 7.22 0.23 5.79
C LYS A 84 6.19 0.10 4.69
N ILE A 85 5.12 0.85 4.82
CA ILE A 85 3.95 0.81 3.93
C ILE A 85 4.09 1.80 2.78
N ASP A 86 3.79 1.32 1.57
CA ASP A 86 3.53 2.15 0.40
C ASP A 86 2.22 1.64 -0.18
N TYR A 87 1.22 2.50 -0.31
CA TYR A 87 -0.06 2.08 -0.88
C TYR A 87 -0.66 3.15 -1.77
N SER A 88 -1.52 2.73 -2.68
CA SER A 88 -2.30 3.66 -3.49
C SER A 88 -3.62 3.01 -3.89
N ILE A 89 -4.62 3.85 -4.16
CA ILE A 89 -5.93 3.42 -4.62
C ILE A 89 -6.07 3.84 -6.07
N ALA A 90 -6.64 2.97 -6.90
CA ALA A 90 -6.86 3.25 -8.31
C ALA A 90 -7.64 4.55 -8.48
N PRO A 91 -7.31 5.37 -9.49
CA PRO A 91 -7.90 6.72 -9.62
C PRO A 91 -9.42 6.77 -9.57
N ASP A 92 -10.09 5.86 -10.25
CA ASP A 92 -11.56 5.83 -10.34
C ASP A 92 -12.21 5.17 -9.11
N MET A 93 -11.40 4.70 -8.17
CA MET A 93 -11.92 4.05 -6.95
C MET A 93 -11.69 4.90 -5.69
N ARG A 94 -11.18 6.11 -5.84
CA ARG A 94 -10.92 7.01 -4.71
C ARG A 94 -12.22 7.54 -4.12
N GLY A 95 -12.15 7.95 -2.83
CA GLY A 95 -13.30 8.53 -2.15
C GLY A 95 -14.31 7.53 -1.64
N ARG A 96 -13.95 6.25 -1.59
CA ARG A 96 -14.86 5.17 -1.16
C ARG A 96 -14.39 4.47 0.10
N GLY A 97 -13.36 4.99 0.77
CA GLY A 97 -12.86 4.40 2.01
C GLY A 97 -11.88 3.26 1.84
N PHE A 98 -11.45 2.94 0.62
CA PHE A 98 -10.52 1.82 0.39
C PHE A 98 -9.15 2.04 1.03
N GLY A 99 -8.72 3.30 1.21
CA GLY A 99 -7.47 3.58 1.89
C GLY A 99 -7.44 3.05 3.32
N SER A 100 -8.51 3.33 4.08
CA SER A 100 -8.64 2.80 5.43
C SER A 100 -8.76 1.28 5.42
N ASN A 101 -9.52 0.73 4.48
CA ASN A 101 -9.68 -0.71 4.37
C ASN A 101 -8.36 -1.42 4.10
N VAL A 102 -7.54 -0.89 3.18
CA VAL A 102 -6.27 -1.54 2.84
C VAL A 102 -5.31 -1.52 4.03
N LEU A 103 -5.33 -0.44 4.82
CA LEU A 103 -4.49 -0.36 6.01
C LEU A 103 -4.94 -1.37 7.09
N GLU A 104 -6.26 -1.57 7.25
CA GLU A 104 -6.75 -2.59 8.18
C GLU A 104 -6.36 -3.99 7.71
N LEU A 105 -6.47 -4.26 6.43
CA LEU A 105 -6.13 -5.57 5.88
C LEU A 105 -4.64 -5.88 5.98
N ILE A 106 -3.77 -4.90 5.77
CA ILE A 106 -2.34 -5.16 5.90
C ILE A 106 -1.94 -5.39 7.34
N LYS A 107 -2.64 -4.76 8.29
CA LYS A 107 -2.43 -5.01 9.70
C LYS A 107 -2.76 -6.47 10.03
N GLU A 108 -3.89 -6.97 9.55
CA GLU A 108 -4.28 -8.36 9.76
C GLU A 108 -3.27 -9.33 9.13
N LYS A 109 -2.79 -9.03 7.92
CA LYS A 109 -1.76 -9.84 7.28
C LYS A 109 -0.48 -9.89 8.11
N ALA A 110 -0.04 -8.72 8.61
CA ALA A 110 1.17 -8.64 9.39
C ALA A 110 1.05 -9.39 10.72
N GLU A 111 -0.12 -9.34 11.34
CA GLU A 111 -0.36 -10.04 12.61
C GLU A 111 -0.47 -11.54 12.45
N ASN A 112 -1.07 -12.01 11.36
CA ASN A 112 -1.47 -13.42 11.24
C ASN A 112 -0.63 -14.22 10.24
N GLU A 113 -0.03 -13.60 9.25
CA GLU A 113 0.61 -14.35 8.16
C GLU A 113 2.06 -13.96 7.89
N ILE A 114 2.47 -12.76 8.21
CA ILE A 114 3.83 -12.29 7.93
C ILE A 114 4.64 -12.34 9.22
N THR A 115 5.66 -13.20 9.27
CA THR A 115 6.47 -13.33 10.48
C THR A 115 7.50 -12.19 10.55
N GLY A 116 7.83 -11.78 11.76
CA GLY A 116 8.92 -10.87 12.02
C GLY A 116 8.58 -9.39 11.92
N VAL A 117 7.32 -9.04 11.75
CA VAL A 117 6.89 -7.63 11.73
C VAL A 117 6.25 -7.31 13.06
N THR A 118 6.83 -6.35 13.78
CA THR A 118 6.31 -5.90 15.08
C THR A 118 5.79 -4.47 15.05
N LYS A 119 6.06 -3.75 13.96
CA LYS A 119 5.63 -2.37 13.79
C LYS A 119 5.35 -2.09 12.33
N LEU A 120 4.29 -1.34 12.06
CA LEU A 120 4.00 -0.82 10.72
C LEU A 120 4.31 0.68 10.72
N MET A 121 4.79 1.17 9.57
CA MET A 121 5.17 2.57 9.46
C MET A 121 4.87 3.10 8.07
N GLY A 122 4.35 4.32 7.99
CA GLY A 122 4.15 5.03 6.73
C GLY A 122 4.67 6.44 6.82
N GLN A 123 5.13 6.98 5.69
CA GLN A 123 5.56 8.36 5.59
C GLN A 123 4.69 9.04 4.54
N VAL A 124 4.12 10.19 4.88
CA VAL A 124 3.10 10.85 4.08
C VAL A 124 3.41 12.34 3.98
N LYS A 125 3.38 12.88 2.76
CA LYS A 125 3.54 14.33 2.58
C LYS A 125 2.36 15.06 3.22
N HIS A 126 2.62 16.26 3.74
CA HIS A 126 1.59 17.07 4.41
C HIS A 126 0.37 17.34 3.52
N GLN A 127 0.56 17.41 2.22
CA GLN A 127 -0.53 17.68 1.26
C GLN A 127 -1.44 16.48 1.00
N ASN A 128 -0.99 15.28 1.38
CA ASN A 128 -1.76 14.06 1.09
C ASN A 128 -2.81 13.82 2.16
N THR A 129 -3.86 14.64 2.14
CA THR A 129 -4.92 14.65 3.14
C THR A 129 -5.63 13.31 3.26
N ALA A 130 -5.90 12.66 2.12
CA ALA A 130 -6.61 11.38 2.12
C ALA A 130 -5.83 10.32 2.91
N SER A 131 -4.51 10.23 2.68
CA SER A 131 -3.68 9.25 3.37
C SER A 131 -3.52 9.57 4.85
N ILE A 132 -3.37 10.85 5.18
CA ILE A 132 -3.30 11.29 6.59
C ILE A 132 -4.54 10.81 7.33
N LYS A 133 -5.72 11.05 6.77
CA LYS A 133 -6.97 10.62 7.39
C LYS A 133 -7.08 9.11 7.53
N ALA A 134 -6.63 8.37 6.52
CA ALA A 134 -6.68 6.91 6.54
C ALA A 134 -5.82 6.34 7.67
N PHE A 135 -4.58 6.82 7.80
CA PHE A 135 -3.69 6.38 8.88
C PHE A 135 -4.27 6.74 10.25
N GLU A 136 -4.81 7.95 10.38
CA GLU A 136 -5.39 8.37 11.66
C GLU A 136 -6.60 7.52 12.05
N ARG A 137 -7.47 7.20 11.09
CA ARG A 137 -8.62 6.33 11.34
C ARG A 137 -8.22 4.93 11.80
N CYS A 138 -7.07 4.45 11.31
CA CYS A 138 -6.60 3.12 11.67
C CYS A 138 -5.77 3.10 12.95
N GLY A 139 -5.70 4.23 13.66
CA GLY A 139 -5.09 4.28 14.98
C GLY A 139 -3.58 4.44 15.00
N TYR A 140 -2.98 4.84 13.88
CA TYR A 140 -1.54 5.09 13.83
C TYR A 140 -1.17 6.34 14.63
N THR A 141 -0.01 6.29 15.27
CA THR A 141 0.56 7.44 15.97
C THR A 141 1.24 8.36 14.98
N ARG A 142 0.93 9.64 15.06
CA ARG A 142 1.44 10.66 14.14
C ARG A 142 2.65 11.37 14.73
N THR A 143 3.73 11.49 13.96
CA THR A 143 4.93 12.24 14.33
C THR A 143 5.24 13.22 13.20
N GLU A 144 5.30 14.51 13.53
CA GLU A 144 5.55 15.55 12.55
C GLU A 144 7.03 15.62 12.18
N ASN A 145 7.31 15.78 10.88
CA ASN A 145 8.63 16.10 10.35
C ASN A 145 8.47 17.31 9.44
N GLU A 146 9.56 17.94 9.04
CA GLU A 146 9.48 19.17 8.25
C GLU A 146 8.72 18.96 6.93
N ASP A 147 9.09 17.95 6.16
CA ASP A 147 8.53 17.73 4.82
C ASP A 147 7.49 16.63 4.74
N TYR A 148 7.27 15.90 5.83
CA TYR A 148 6.35 14.76 5.83
C TYR A 148 5.93 14.42 7.26
N ILE A 149 4.95 13.52 7.34
CA ILE A 149 4.46 12.97 8.60
C ILE A 149 4.81 11.51 8.63
N THR A 150 5.30 11.02 9.78
CA THR A 150 5.52 9.59 9.99
C THR A 150 4.37 9.05 10.83
N PHE A 151 3.77 7.95 10.37
CA PHE A 151 2.73 7.23 11.09
C PHE A 151 3.26 5.87 11.49
N THR A 152 3.06 5.48 12.74
CA THR A 152 3.51 4.18 13.25
C THR A 152 2.40 3.47 14.01
N LEU A 153 2.44 2.14 13.96
CA LEU A 153 1.51 1.30 14.69
C LEU A 153 2.26 0.08 15.21
N ASP A 154 2.26 -0.10 16.52
CA ASP A 154 2.83 -1.29 17.13
C ASP A 154 1.83 -2.45 17.02
N LEU A 155 2.32 -3.63 16.67
CA LEU A 155 1.48 -4.81 16.51
C LEU A 155 1.51 -5.70 17.75
#